data_336dd971f23acab05e4412a9cb644dee
#
_entry.id   336dd971f23acab05e4412a9cb644dee
#
_cell.length_a   1.000
_cell.length_b   1.000
_cell.length_c   1.000
_cell.angle_alpha   90.00
_cell.angle_beta   90.00
_cell.angle_gamma   90.00
#
_symmetry.space_group_name_H-M   'P 1'
#
loop_
_entity.id
_entity.type
_entity.pdbx_description
1 polymer ?
#
loop_
_entity_poly.entity_id
_entity_poly.type
_entity_poly.pdbx_seq_one_letter_code
_entity_poly.pdbx_strand_id
1 'polypeptide(L)'
;MAEQAVQKEALLLFSKPPIPGKVKTRLTRKFGGFLNDNQAAEFFRRCLYDVAETCMHALIELQYANDDAVAADPAAQKIQYDFFIGCPEDHLQLMKDTFDEIGPWPMEIHYVTDHGKTFDDHFDDAFGQIFDMGYDCIVSVGGDIPTLPKDHLSQSFQWLEYFRAQGTPGVVLAPCQECGTSLVGFHCDTPINHQGVYYNLDGKPALDAYVEKIDAENLPCAYFAPIADVDEVTDLAHAISCLKAMKRAAQYQPTIRVAQRVLDWVDFMGITISTPPNDEHDPRQYLDNPDGTHYYPEGEEEGAPAAE
;
A
#
# COMPACT_ATOMS: atom_id res chain seq x y z
N MET A 1 11.01 2.93 41.22
CA MET A 1 9.94 2.64 40.26
C MET A 1 10.58 1.76 39.21
N ALA A 2 9.97 0.65 38.81
CA ALA A 2 10.50 -0.14 37.70
C ALA A 2 10.41 0.73 36.45
N GLU A 3 11.46 0.77 35.65
CA GLU A 3 11.45 1.44 34.35
C GLU A 3 10.39 0.75 33.49
N GLN A 4 9.42 1.50 33.00
CA GLN A 4 8.36 0.93 32.17
C GLN A 4 8.99 0.45 30.85
N ALA A 5 8.71 -0.79 30.46
CA ALA A 5 9.22 -1.34 29.19
C ALA A 5 8.70 -0.49 28.02
N VAL A 6 9.59 -0.14 27.11
CA VAL A 6 9.21 0.55 25.88
C VAL A 6 8.55 -0.44 24.93
N GLN A 7 7.32 -0.16 24.52
CA GLN A 7 6.63 -0.91 23.48
C GLN A 7 7.21 -0.49 22.13
N LYS A 8 7.36 -1.43 21.20
CA LYS A 8 7.91 -1.15 19.87
C LYS A 8 6.89 -1.48 18.79
N GLU A 9 6.71 -0.58 17.87
CA GLU A 9 5.78 -0.73 16.76
C GLU A 9 6.48 -0.47 15.43
N ALA A 10 6.25 -1.33 14.44
CA ALA A 10 6.91 -1.28 13.16
C ALA A 10 5.93 -0.98 12.02
N LEU A 11 6.34 -0.09 11.11
CA LEU A 11 5.70 0.06 9.82
C LEU A 11 6.62 -0.53 8.76
N LEU A 12 6.14 -1.53 8.05
CA LEU A 12 6.87 -2.27 7.03
C LEU A 12 6.40 -1.86 5.63
N LEU A 13 7.29 -1.26 4.85
CA LEU A 13 7.13 -1.12 3.40
C LEU A 13 7.68 -2.39 2.75
N PHE A 14 6.78 -3.29 2.35
CA PHE A 14 7.18 -4.56 1.72
C PHE A 14 7.20 -4.43 0.20
N SER A 15 8.39 -4.52 -0.42
CA SER A 15 8.53 -4.18 -1.84
C SER A 15 9.79 -4.77 -2.47
N LYS A 16 9.81 -4.78 -3.82
CA LYS A 16 11.00 -5.02 -4.63
C LYS A 16 11.67 -3.70 -5.01
N PRO A 17 12.98 -3.67 -5.30
CA PRO A 17 13.59 -2.50 -5.89
C PRO A 17 13.08 -2.24 -7.33
N PRO A 18 13.18 -1.00 -7.83
CA PRO A 18 12.65 -0.59 -9.13
C PRO A 18 13.51 -1.05 -10.31
N ILE A 19 13.50 -2.35 -10.59
CA ILE A 19 14.30 -2.98 -11.65
C ILE A 19 13.53 -2.93 -12.98
N PRO A 20 14.09 -2.33 -14.07
CA PRO A 20 13.48 -2.34 -15.38
C PRO A 20 13.12 -3.76 -15.87
N GLY A 21 11.90 -3.91 -16.35
CA GLY A 21 11.37 -5.21 -16.84
C GLY A 21 10.98 -6.20 -15.73
N LYS A 22 11.10 -5.82 -14.45
CA LYS A 22 10.72 -6.65 -13.30
C LYS A 22 9.56 -6.05 -12.49
N VAL A 23 9.34 -4.73 -12.60
CA VAL A 23 8.28 -4.01 -11.89
C VAL A 23 7.36 -3.31 -12.89
N LYS A 24 6.08 -3.20 -12.54
CA LYS A 24 5.03 -2.50 -13.33
C LYS A 24 5.04 -2.86 -14.81
N THR A 25 5.26 -4.14 -15.09
CA THR A 25 5.36 -4.66 -16.45
C THR A 25 4.07 -4.48 -17.25
N ARG A 26 2.89 -4.53 -16.60
CA ARG A 26 1.58 -4.30 -17.24
C ARG A 26 1.41 -2.86 -17.75
N LEU A 27 2.18 -1.88 -17.24
CA LEU A 27 2.23 -0.53 -17.80
C LEU A 27 3.06 -0.42 -19.08
N THR A 28 3.81 -1.46 -19.44
CA THR A 28 4.72 -1.43 -20.59
C THR A 28 4.01 -1.84 -21.89
N ARG A 29 4.53 -1.35 -23.02
CA ARG A 29 4.03 -1.67 -24.37
C ARG A 29 3.99 -3.16 -24.66
N LYS A 30 4.84 -3.92 -24.00
CA LYS A 30 4.91 -5.39 -24.14
C LYS A 30 3.64 -6.09 -23.63
N PHE A 31 2.94 -5.47 -22.68
CA PHE A 31 1.76 -6.02 -22.03
C PHE A 31 0.51 -5.11 -22.18
N GLY A 32 0.44 -4.34 -23.28
CA GLY A 32 -0.71 -3.50 -23.58
C GLY A 32 -0.66 -2.08 -23.03
N GLY A 33 0.34 -1.74 -22.22
CA GLY A 33 0.56 -0.37 -21.73
C GLY A 33 1.27 0.52 -22.77
N PHE A 34 1.77 1.66 -22.34
CA PHE A 34 2.41 2.65 -23.23
C PHE A 34 3.85 3.01 -22.83
N LEU A 35 4.34 2.57 -21.66
CA LEU A 35 5.67 2.84 -21.17
C LEU A 35 6.70 1.86 -21.74
N ASN A 36 7.98 2.21 -21.67
CA ASN A 36 9.05 1.23 -21.78
C ASN A 36 9.48 0.75 -20.37
N ASP A 37 10.33 -0.28 -20.30
CA ASP A 37 10.74 -0.91 -19.03
C ASP A 37 11.41 0.08 -18.07
N ASN A 38 12.24 1.01 -18.57
CA ASN A 38 12.88 2.03 -17.75
C ASN A 38 11.87 3.05 -17.22
N GLN A 39 10.91 3.44 -18.03
CA GLN A 39 9.86 4.38 -17.63
C GLN A 39 8.95 3.76 -16.57
N ALA A 40 8.60 2.49 -16.70
CA ALA A 40 7.80 1.77 -15.70
C ALA A 40 8.56 1.62 -14.37
N ALA A 41 9.85 1.31 -14.42
CA ALA A 41 10.69 1.25 -13.22
C ALA A 41 10.87 2.62 -12.57
N GLU A 42 11.03 3.68 -13.35
CA GLU A 42 11.13 5.05 -12.81
C GLU A 42 9.83 5.51 -12.18
N PHE A 43 8.68 5.23 -12.78
CA PHE A 43 7.37 5.45 -12.15
C PHE A 43 7.29 4.76 -10.79
N PHE A 44 7.62 3.48 -10.76
CA PHE A 44 7.58 2.70 -9.51
C PHE A 44 8.56 3.23 -8.46
N ARG A 45 9.75 3.67 -8.87
CA ARG A 45 10.72 4.35 -7.99
C ARG A 45 10.10 5.58 -7.31
N ARG A 46 9.37 6.41 -8.08
CA ARG A 46 8.69 7.59 -7.54
C ARG A 46 7.59 7.20 -6.55
N CYS A 47 6.82 6.14 -6.86
CA CYS A 47 5.84 5.60 -5.92
C CYS A 47 6.51 5.17 -4.61
N LEU A 48 7.58 4.37 -4.66
CA LEU A 48 8.32 3.92 -3.48
C LEU A 48 8.74 5.07 -2.58
N TYR A 49 9.30 6.12 -3.18
CA TYR A 49 9.77 7.29 -2.43
C TYR A 49 8.62 8.05 -1.75
N ASP A 50 7.54 8.29 -2.48
CA ASP A 50 6.40 9.05 -1.95
C ASP A 50 5.64 8.25 -0.88
N VAL A 51 5.49 6.92 -1.06
CA VAL A 51 4.89 6.03 -0.07
C VAL A 51 5.76 5.97 1.19
N ALA A 52 7.07 5.75 1.05
CA ALA A 52 8.00 5.72 2.19
C ALA A 52 7.97 7.02 2.99
N GLU A 53 8.00 8.17 2.32
CA GLU A 53 7.92 9.47 2.98
C GLU A 53 6.58 9.67 3.71
N THR A 54 5.47 9.20 3.12
CA THR A 54 4.15 9.21 3.77
C THR A 54 4.14 8.35 5.03
N CYS A 55 4.73 7.14 4.96
CA CYS A 55 4.90 6.24 6.09
C CYS A 55 5.70 6.89 7.23
N MET A 56 6.86 7.45 6.91
CA MET A 56 7.73 8.11 7.90
C MET A 56 7.03 9.29 8.57
N HIS A 57 6.29 10.10 7.82
CA HIS A 57 5.55 11.22 8.40
C HIS A 57 4.42 10.77 9.34
N ALA A 58 3.74 9.65 9.04
CA ALA A 58 2.76 9.08 9.95
C ALA A 58 3.41 8.64 11.27
N LEU A 59 4.55 7.96 11.20
CA LEU A 59 5.28 7.50 12.39
C LEU A 59 5.83 8.65 13.22
N ILE A 60 6.36 9.70 12.59
CA ILE A 60 6.84 10.89 13.28
C ILE A 60 5.71 11.58 14.05
N GLU A 61 4.52 11.70 13.47
CA GLU A 61 3.38 12.30 14.15
C GLU A 61 2.89 11.42 15.31
N LEU A 62 2.87 10.09 15.14
CA LEU A 62 2.56 9.16 16.23
C LEU A 62 3.58 9.26 17.37
N GLN A 63 4.89 9.35 17.03
CA GLN A 63 5.95 9.50 18.03
C GLN A 63 5.78 10.78 18.83
N TYR A 64 5.54 11.93 18.18
CA TYR A 64 5.29 13.20 18.88
C TYR A 64 4.05 13.12 19.76
N ALA A 65 2.95 12.54 19.28
CA ALA A 65 1.74 12.38 20.07
C ALA A 65 1.96 11.48 21.31
N ASN A 66 2.75 10.41 21.18
CA ASN A 66 3.11 9.56 22.31
C ASN A 66 4.05 10.27 23.30
N ASP A 67 5.06 10.98 22.81
CA ASP A 67 5.98 11.75 23.66
C ASP A 67 5.24 12.82 24.48
N ASP A 68 4.27 13.52 23.87
CA ASP A 68 3.41 14.49 24.55
C ASP A 68 2.52 13.79 25.61
N ALA A 69 1.96 12.62 25.29
CA ALA A 69 1.15 11.86 26.24
C ALA A 69 1.97 11.37 27.44
N VAL A 70 3.19 10.87 27.24
CA VAL A 70 4.12 10.45 28.30
C VAL A 70 4.59 11.66 29.13
N ALA A 71 4.80 12.81 28.49
CA ALA A 71 5.16 14.04 29.22
C ALA A 71 4.02 14.54 30.12
N ALA A 72 2.77 14.38 29.67
CA ALA A 72 1.58 14.75 30.44
C ALA A 72 1.24 13.75 31.54
N ASP A 73 1.42 12.46 31.28
CA ASP A 73 1.21 11.37 32.25
C ASP A 73 2.37 10.36 32.19
N PRO A 74 3.29 10.38 33.15
CA PRO A 74 4.40 9.43 33.23
C PRO A 74 3.98 7.96 33.36
N ALA A 75 2.69 7.66 33.59
CA ALA A 75 2.15 6.31 33.59
C ALA A 75 1.67 5.86 32.18
N ALA A 76 1.59 6.79 31.22
CA ALA A 76 1.25 6.46 29.85
C ALA A 76 2.31 5.54 29.22
N GLN A 77 1.88 4.58 28.39
CA GLN A 77 2.78 3.65 27.73
C GLN A 77 3.72 4.40 26.78
N LYS A 78 5.02 4.20 26.97
CA LYS A 78 6.03 4.70 26.04
C LYS A 78 6.11 3.79 24.85
N ILE A 79 5.92 4.35 23.64
CA ILE A 79 5.96 3.61 22.37
C ILE A 79 7.10 4.17 21.52
N GLN A 80 7.81 3.29 20.85
CA GLN A 80 8.80 3.61 19.84
C GLN A 80 8.27 3.13 18.49
N TYR A 81 8.25 4.01 17.51
CA TYR A 81 7.82 3.73 16.14
C TYR A 81 9.00 3.71 15.19
N ASP A 82 9.20 2.60 14.48
CA ASP A 82 10.31 2.43 13.54
C ASP A 82 9.82 2.06 12.14
N PHE A 83 10.54 2.55 11.13
CA PHE A 83 10.24 2.29 9.73
C PHE A 83 11.16 1.23 9.14
N PHE A 84 10.56 0.22 8.53
CA PHE A 84 11.25 -0.90 7.88
C PHE A 84 10.97 -0.95 6.39
N ILE A 85 11.97 -1.38 5.63
CA ILE A 85 11.80 -1.82 4.25
C ILE A 85 12.16 -3.30 4.17
N GLY A 86 11.18 -4.12 3.71
CA GLY A 86 11.37 -5.54 3.42
C GLY A 86 11.60 -5.76 1.93
N CYS A 87 12.64 -6.52 1.57
CA CYS A 87 12.93 -6.87 0.18
C CYS A 87 13.72 -8.19 0.09
N PRO A 88 13.68 -8.90 -1.06
CA PRO A 88 14.48 -10.09 -1.28
C PRO A 88 15.98 -9.86 -0.99
N GLU A 89 16.63 -10.84 -0.36
CA GLU A 89 18.01 -10.75 0.11
C GLU A 89 18.99 -10.36 -1.01
N ASP A 90 18.86 -10.95 -2.19
CA ASP A 90 19.70 -10.67 -3.35
C ASP A 90 19.51 -9.25 -3.93
N HIS A 91 18.48 -8.55 -3.49
CA HIS A 91 18.17 -7.18 -3.88
C HIS A 91 18.43 -6.12 -2.80
N LEU A 92 18.88 -6.51 -1.61
CA LEU A 92 19.04 -5.60 -0.47
C LEU A 92 19.96 -4.40 -0.79
N GLN A 93 21.12 -4.65 -1.41
CA GLN A 93 22.04 -3.55 -1.72
C GLN A 93 21.41 -2.58 -2.73
N LEU A 94 20.75 -3.10 -3.76
CA LEU A 94 20.06 -2.25 -4.74
C LEU A 94 18.92 -1.43 -4.11
N MET A 95 18.20 -2.00 -3.15
CA MET A 95 17.17 -1.27 -2.40
C MET A 95 17.79 -0.14 -1.58
N LYS A 96 18.89 -0.42 -0.86
CA LYS A 96 19.63 0.61 -0.11
C LYS A 96 20.12 1.72 -1.03
N ASP A 97 20.80 1.37 -2.11
CA ASP A 97 21.29 2.35 -3.10
C ASP A 97 20.16 3.21 -3.66
N THR A 98 18.97 2.60 -3.90
CA THR A 98 17.78 3.32 -4.36
C THR A 98 17.35 4.39 -3.36
N PHE A 99 17.30 4.08 -2.07
CA PHE A 99 16.88 5.05 -1.06
C PHE A 99 17.98 6.05 -0.71
N ASP A 100 19.25 5.68 -0.82
CA ASP A 100 20.40 6.58 -0.59
C ASP A 100 20.53 7.65 -1.69
N GLU A 101 19.96 7.41 -2.89
CA GLU A 101 20.02 8.34 -4.04
C GLU A 101 19.42 9.71 -3.72
N ILE A 102 18.37 9.79 -2.89
CA ILE A 102 17.63 11.04 -2.61
C ILE A 102 17.58 11.46 -1.15
N GLY A 103 18.31 10.76 -0.26
CA GLY A 103 18.34 11.10 1.17
C GLY A 103 18.86 12.53 1.45
N PRO A 104 18.75 13.06 2.67
CA PRO A 104 18.35 12.33 3.87
C PRO A 104 16.84 12.17 4.01
N TRP A 105 16.43 11.05 4.60
CA TRP A 105 15.03 10.76 4.92
C TRP A 105 14.64 11.37 6.27
N PRO A 106 13.33 11.59 6.52
CA PRO A 106 12.85 12.17 7.78
C PRO A 106 13.15 11.34 9.04
N MET A 107 13.35 10.02 8.88
CA MET A 107 13.74 9.10 9.94
C MET A 107 14.65 8.00 9.41
N GLU A 108 15.24 7.22 10.31
CA GLU A 108 16.10 6.09 9.97
C GLU A 108 15.29 5.00 9.25
N ILE A 109 15.90 4.37 8.25
CA ILE A 109 15.34 3.23 7.52
C ILE A 109 16.03 1.95 8.02
N HIS A 110 15.26 1.06 8.62
CA HIS A 110 15.69 -0.30 8.92
C HIS A 110 15.37 -1.22 7.75
N TYR A 111 16.19 -2.22 7.53
CA TYR A 111 16.01 -3.16 6.43
C TYR A 111 15.91 -4.58 6.96
N VAL A 112 14.95 -5.33 6.42
CA VAL A 112 14.84 -6.78 6.58
C VAL A 112 14.87 -7.45 5.22
N THR A 113 15.50 -8.60 5.15
CA THR A 113 15.48 -9.43 3.94
C THR A 113 14.43 -10.51 4.09
N ASP A 114 13.74 -10.83 3.02
CA ASP A 114 12.72 -11.86 3.02
C ASP A 114 13.19 -13.11 2.28
N HIS A 115 12.79 -14.27 2.79
CA HIS A 115 13.17 -15.59 2.28
C HIS A 115 11.94 -16.48 2.15
N GLY A 116 11.91 -17.30 1.11
CA GLY A 116 10.82 -18.23 0.91
C GLY A 116 10.74 -18.79 -0.51
N LYS A 117 9.67 -19.52 -0.78
CA LYS A 117 9.36 -20.06 -2.11
C LYS A 117 8.14 -19.39 -2.72
N THR A 118 7.25 -18.90 -1.89
CA THR A 118 6.01 -18.24 -2.27
C THR A 118 6.01 -16.82 -1.73
N PHE A 119 5.11 -15.97 -2.23
CA PHE A 119 4.93 -14.63 -1.68
C PHE A 119 4.57 -14.68 -0.19
N ASP A 120 3.74 -15.64 0.21
CA ASP A 120 3.31 -15.83 1.59
C ASP A 120 4.48 -16.16 2.51
N ASP A 121 5.40 -17.05 2.06
CA ASP A 121 6.61 -17.38 2.83
C ASP A 121 7.49 -16.15 3.03
N HIS A 122 7.72 -15.36 1.98
CA HIS A 122 8.51 -14.13 2.03
C HIS A 122 7.90 -13.12 3.00
N PHE A 123 6.58 -12.99 2.99
CA PHE A 123 5.88 -12.02 3.82
C PHE A 123 5.86 -12.46 5.29
N ASP A 124 5.61 -13.76 5.57
CA ASP A 124 5.72 -14.33 6.92
C ASP A 124 7.14 -14.22 7.49
N ASP A 125 8.17 -14.45 6.66
CA ASP A 125 9.56 -14.34 7.09
C ASP A 125 9.93 -12.89 7.47
N ALA A 126 9.52 -11.90 6.68
CA ALA A 126 9.75 -10.49 7.00
C ALA A 126 9.06 -10.08 8.33
N PHE A 127 7.81 -10.51 8.54
CA PHE A 127 7.09 -10.27 9.78
C PHE A 127 7.77 -10.97 10.96
N GLY A 128 8.15 -12.26 10.80
CA GLY A 128 8.83 -13.03 11.83
C GLY A 128 10.13 -12.38 12.30
N GLN A 129 10.97 -11.90 11.36
CA GLN A 129 12.21 -11.21 11.70
C GLN A 129 11.97 -9.96 12.55
N ILE A 130 10.96 -9.13 12.19
CA ILE A 130 10.64 -7.91 12.94
C ILE A 130 10.09 -8.27 14.33
N PHE A 131 9.21 -9.27 14.44
CA PHE A 131 8.72 -9.74 15.74
C PHE A 131 9.86 -10.31 16.62
N ASP A 132 10.81 -11.04 16.02
CA ASP A 132 12.00 -11.57 16.74
C ASP A 132 12.92 -10.44 17.25
N MET A 133 12.90 -9.25 16.64
CA MET A 133 13.56 -8.04 17.15
C MET A 133 12.83 -7.41 18.34
N GLY A 134 11.69 -7.97 18.76
CA GLY A 134 10.91 -7.54 19.91
C GLY A 134 9.92 -6.42 19.60
N TYR A 135 9.43 -6.33 18.35
CA TYR A 135 8.31 -5.45 18.01
C TYR A 135 6.99 -6.09 18.39
N ASP A 136 6.09 -5.29 18.92
CA ASP A 136 4.81 -5.74 19.46
C ASP A 136 3.72 -5.83 18.40
N CYS A 137 3.76 -4.94 17.40
CA CYS A 137 2.90 -5.02 16.24
C CYS A 137 3.60 -4.53 14.97
N ILE A 138 3.06 -4.96 13.83
CA ILE A 138 3.50 -4.53 12.50
C ILE A 138 2.27 -4.07 11.71
N VAL A 139 2.41 -2.93 11.05
CA VAL A 139 1.52 -2.50 9.96
C VAL A 139 2.33 -2.53 8.67
N SER A 140 1.86 -3.24 7.65
CA SER A 140 2.56 -3.37 6.38
C SER A 140 1.77 -2.76 5.23
N VAL A 141 2.49 -2.16 4.27
CA VAL A 141 1.94 -1.58 3.04
C VAL A 141 2.82 -1.93 1.83
N GLY A 142 2.21 -1.94 0.64
CA GLY A 142 2.94 -2.06 -0.63
C GLY A 142 3.60 -0.75 -1.07
N GLY A 143 4.55 -0.82 -2.01
CA GLY A 143 5.26 0.35 -2.53
C GLY A 143 4.61 1.05 -3.73
N ASP A 144 3.47 0.60 -4.20
CA ASP A 144 2.80 0.99 -5.44
C ASP A 144 1.44 1.65 -5.23
N ILE A 145 1.22 2.19 -4.04
CA ILE A 145 -0.02 2.84 -3.60
C ILE A 145 0.18 4.35 -3.40
N PRO A 146 0.46 5.14 -4.45
CA PRO A 146 0.83 6.55 -4.32
C PRO A 146 -0.28 7.42 -3.72
N THR A 147 -1.50 6.92 -3.63
CA THR A 147 -2.64 7.59 -3.01
C THR A 147 -2.86 7.21 -1.55
N LEU A 148 -1.90 6.53 -0.91
CA LEU A 148 -1.94 6.11 0.49
C LEU A 148 -2.32 7.27 1.42
N PRO A 149 -3.48 7.21 2.12
CA PRO A 149 -3.83 8.21 3.09
C PRO A 149 -2.99 8.03 4.36
N LYS A 150 -2.24 9.07 4.76
CA LYS A 150 -1.44 9.04 5.98
C LYS A 150 -2.27 8.65 7.22
N ASP A 151 -3.50 9.13 7.29
CA ASP A 151 -4.40 8.86 8.40
C ASP A 151 -4.75 7.37 8.56
N HIS A 152 -4.73 6.58 7.48
CA HIS A 152 -4.93 5.13 7.57
C HIS A 152 -3.81 4.47 8.38
N LEU A 153 -2.57 4.94 8.22
CA LEU A 153 -1.42 4.43 8.97
C LEU A 153 -1.54 4.76 10.46
N SER A 154 -1.80 6.03 10.78
CA SER A 154 -1.95 6.46 12.18
C SER A 154 -3.12 5.75 12.86
N GLN A 155 -4.26 5.64 12.19
CA GLN A 155 -5.44 4.93 12.71
C GLN A 155 -5.19 3.43 12.85
N SER A 156 -4.37 2.81 12.00
CA SER A 156 -4.02 1.39 12.12
C SER A 156 -3.37 1.09 13.46
N PHE A 157 -2.35 1.86 13.84
CA PHE A 157 -1.71 1.71 15.14
C PHE A 157 -2.67 2.02 16.30
N GLN A 158 -3.51 3.05 16.18
CA GLN A 158 -4.52 3.38 17.21
C GLN A 158 -5.54 2.24 17.39
N TRP A 159 -5.97 1.57 16.32
CA TRP A 159 -6.87 0.42 16.43
C TRP A 159 -6.18 -0.80 17.04
N LEU A 160 -4.93 -1.07 16.68
CA LEU A 160 -4.15 -2.14 17.31
C LEU A 160 -3.97 -1.88 18.80
N GLU A 161 -3.62 -0.66 19.21
CA GLU A 161 -3.56 -0.26 20.62
C GLU A 161 -4.91 -0.42 21.32
N TYR A 162 -6.01 -0.04 20.67
CA TYR A 162 -7.35 -0.22 21.23
C TYR A 162 -7.66 -1.69 21.48
N PHE A 163 -7.38 -2.59 20.52
CA PHE A 163 -7.59 -4.02 20.67
C PHE A 163 -6.74 -4.60 21.80
N ARG A 164 -5.47 -4.20 21.89
CA ARG A 164 -4.57 -4.57 22.99
C ARG A 164 -5.14 -4.16 24.35
N ALA A 165 -5.63 -2.93 24.48
CA ALA A 165 -6.24 -2.42 25.70
C ALA A 165 -7.50 -3.21 26.11
N GLN A 166 -8.20 -3.84 25.18
CA GLN A 166 -9.30 -4.76 25.44
C GLN A 166 -8.83 -6.19 25.80
N GLY A 167 -7.52 -6.46 25.76
CA GLY A 167 -6.94 -7.77 26.06
C GLY A 167 -7.14 -8.79 24.94
N THR A 168 -7.38 -8.35 23.71
CA THR A 168 -7.59 -9.23 22.54
C THR A 168 -6.71 -8.74 21.40
N PRO A 169 -5.82 -9.59 20.84
CA PRO A 169 -5.11 -9.22 19.63
C PRO A 169 -6.10 -9.03 18.47
N GLY A 170 -5.82 -8.06 17.60
CA GLY A 170 -6.71 -7.73 16.48
C GLY A 170 -5.95 -7.55 15.18
N VAL A 171 -6.71 -7.35 14.11
CA VAL A 171 -6.20 -7.18 12.75
C VAL A 171 -6.71 -5.86 12.19
N VAL A 172 -5.88 -5.16 11.41
CA VAL A 172 -6.27 -4.00 10.61
C VAL A 172 -6.09 -4.30 9.14
N LEU A 173 -7.05 -3.92 8.31
CA LEU A 173 -7.07 -4.20 6.87
C LEU A 173 -7.52 -2.97 6.07
N ALA A 174 -6.83 -2.69 4.96
CA ALA A 174 -7.34 -1.88 3.86
C ALA A 174 -7.25 -2.68 2.56
N PRO A 175 -8.36 -2.93 1.87
CA PRO A 175 -8.33 -3.63 0.59
C PRO A 175 -7.76 -2.75 -0.53
N CYS A 176 -7.38 -3.38 -1.64
CA CYS A 176 -7.21 -2.71 -2.93
C CYS A 176 -8.32 -3.16 -3.90
N GLN A 177 -8.22 -2.71 -5.15
CA GLN A 177 -9.00 -3.29 -6.25
C GLN A 177 -8.58 -4.76 -6.47
N GLU A 178 -9.36 -5.50 -7.24
CA GLU A 178 -9.12 -6.92 -7.55
C GLU A 178 -9.11 -7.84 -6.31
N CYS A 179 -9.82 -7.44 -5.24
CA CYS A 179 -9.97 -8.23 -4.01
C CYS A 179 -8.65 -8.52 -3.27
N GLY A 180 -7.62 -7.69 -3.47
CA GLY A 180 -6.36 -7.72 -2.75
C GLY A 180 -6.38 -6.91 -1.46
N THR A 181 -5.21 -6.78 -0.82
CA THR A 181 -5.01 -5.93 0.36
C THR A 181 -3.80 -5.03 0.17
N SER A 182 -3.98 -3.73 0.34
CA SER A 182 -2.90 -2.72 0.29
C SER A 182 -2.28 -2.44 1.65
N LEU A 183 -3.01 -2.75 2.72
CA LEU A 183 -2.55 -2.59 4.09
C LEU A 183 -3.05 -3.75 4.93
N VAL A 184 -2.16 -4.34 5.72
CA VAL A 184 -2.47 -5.33 6.75
C VAL A 184 -1.59 -5.09 7.97
N GLY A 185 -2.15 -5.26 9.17
CA GLY A 185 -1.36 -5.17 10.39
C GLY A 185 -1.97 -5.98 11.53
N PHE A 186 -1.11 -6.49 12.42
CA PHE A 186 -1.50 -7.25 13.59
C PHE A 186 -0.37 -7.33 14.63
N HIS A 187 -0.69 -7.84 15.82
CA HIS A 187 0.26 -8.04 16.90
C HIS A 187 1.05 -9.34 16.76
N CYS A 188 2.19 -9.41 17.43
CA CYS A 188 3.06 -10.60 17.44
C CYS A 188 2.39 -11.86 18.02
N ASP A 189 1.38 -11.70 18.84
CA ASP A 189 0.59 -12.79 19.46
C ASP A 189 -0.75 -13.07 18.75
N THR A 190 -1.03 -12.39 17.63
CA THR A 190 -2.22 -12.65 16.82
C THR A 190 -2.08 -14.03 16.15
N PRO A 191 -3.04 -14.96 16.33
CA PRO A 191 -2.91 -16.34 15.86
C PRO A 191 -3.20 -16.51 14.37
N ILE A 192 -2.69 -15.61 13.52
CA ILE A 192 -2.78 -15.67 12.07
C ILE A 192 -1.41 -15.51 11.42
N ASN A 193 -1.32 -15.92 10.16
CA ASN A 193 -0.15 -15.77 9.30
C ASN A 193 -0.62 -15.51 7.86
N HIS A 194 0.31 -15.33 6.94
CA HIS A 194 0.02 -15.05 5.54
C HIS A 194 -0.16 -16.31 4.67
N GLN A 195 0.05 -17.53 5.21
CA GLN A 195 -0.05 -18.76 4.42
C GLN A 195 -1.43 -18.97 3.80
N GLY A 196 -1.47 -19.18 2.49
CA GLY A 196 -2.70 -19.35 1.73
C GLY A 196 -3.49 -18.06 1.48
N VAL A 197 -2.88 -16.89 1.71
CA VAL A 197 -3.50 -15.59 1.45
C VAL A 197 -3.21 -15.12 0.04
N TYR A 198 -1.96 -14.83 -0.29
CA TYR A 198 -1.57 -14.33 -1.62
C TYR A 198 -1.20 -15.45 -2.58
N TYR A 199 -0.76 -16.59 -2.06
CA TYR A 199 -0.45 -17.78 -2.81
C TYR A 199 -1.29 -18.96 -2.35
N ASN A 200 -2.39 -19.23 -3.06
CA ASN A 200 -3.25 -20.37 -2.82
C ASN A 200 -3.62 -21.06 -4.15
N LEU A 201 -3.92 -22.35 -4.09
CA LEU A 201 -4.28 -23.14 -5.26
C LEU A 201 -5.79 -23.13 -5.57
N ASP A 202 -6.58 -22.57 -4.64
CA ASP A 202 -8.05 -22.56 -4.74
C ASP A 202 -8.57 -21.31 -5.46
N GLY A 203 -7.69 -20.37 -5.83
CA GLY A 203 -8.03 -19.11 -6.48
C GLY A 203 -8.81 -18.15 -5.58
N LYS A 204 -8.67 -18.28 -4.25
CA LYS A 204 -9.32 -17.41 -3.28
C LYS A 204 -8.69 -16.03 -3.30
N PRO A 205 -9.49 -14.94 -3.32
CA PRO A 205 -8.97 -13.58 -3.16
C PRO A 205 -8.25 -13.40 -1.83
N ALA A 206 -7.18 -12.60 -1.81
CA ALA A 206 -6.40 -12.37 -0.60
C ALA A 206 -7.23 -11.77 0.55
N LEU A 207 -8.12 -10.84 0.23
CA LEU A 207 -9.03 -10.26 1.23
C LEU A 207 -9.93 -11.31 1.87
N ASP A 208 -10.54 -12.20 1.06
CA ASP A 208 -11.42 -13.27 1.56
C ASP A 208 -10.64 -14.27 2.41
N ALA A 209 -9.39 -14.58 2.04
CA ALA A 209 -8.52 -15.45 2.82
C ALA A 209 -8.19 -14.87 4.20
N TYR A 210 -7.96 -13.55 4.30
CA TYR A 210 -7.80 -12.89 5.60
C TYR A 210 -9.08 -12.95 6.42
N VAL A 211 -10.24 -12.62 5.83
CA VAL A 211 -11.53 -12.64 6.52
C VAL A 211 -11.80 -14.03 7.10
N GLU A 212 -11.57 -15.09 6.34
CA GLU A 212 -11.75 -16.46 6.86
C GLU A 212 -10.82 -16.78 8.05
N LYS A 213 -9.55 -16.33 8.01
CA LYS A 213 -8.63 -16.51 9.14
C LYS A 213 -9.07 -15.72 10.37
N ILE A 214 -9.53 -14.49 10.18
CA ILE A 214 -10.05 -13.62 11.24
C ILE A 214 -11.30 -14.23 11.88
N ASP A 215 -12.21 -14.75 11.06
CA ASP A 215 -13.44 -15.41 11.53
C ASP A 215 -13.14 -16.72 12.25
N ALA A 216 -12.23 -17.53 11.74
CA ALA A 216 -11.84 -18.81 12.36
C ALA A 216 -11.28 -18.64 13.77
N GLU A 217 -10.54 -17.58 14.02
CA GLU A 217 -9.95 -17.25 15.32
C GLU A 217 -10.80 -16.26 16.14
N ASN A 218 -11.96 -15.83 15.59
CA ASN A 218 -12.89 -14.85 16.22
C ASN A 218 -12.14 -13.57 16.67
N LEU A 219 -11.30 -13.02 15.78
CA LEU A 219 -10.51 -11.83 16.06
C LEU A 219 -11.26 -10.54 15.76
N PRO A 220 -11.08 -9.47 16.54
CA PRO A 220 -11.53 -8.16 16.16
C PRO A 220 -10.76 -7.63 14.94
N CYS A 221 -11.48 -6.95 14.04
CA CYS A 221 -10.89 -6.38 12.84
C CYS A 221 -11.31 -4.93 12.64
N ALA A 222 -10.36 -4.04 12.33
CA ALA A 222 -10.66 -2.71 11.85
C ALA A 222 -10.44 -2.63 10.33
N TYR A 223 -11.43 -2.08 9.63
CA TYR A 223 -11.46 -1.96 8.19
C TYR A 223 -11.33 -0.51 7.76
N PHE A 224 -10.44 -0.24 6.80
CA PHE A 224 -10.24 1.08 6.21
C PHE A 224 -10.77 1.15 4.78
N ALA A 225 -10.98 2.37 4.31
CA ALA A 225 -11.34 2.58 2.91
C ALA A 225 -10.29 1.98 1.96
N PRO A 226 -10.71 1.45 0.79
CA PRO A 226 -9.79 0.86 -0.17
C PRO A 226 -8.69 1.82 -0.60
N ILE A 227 -7.48 1.29 -0.75
CA ILE A 227 -6.32 2.02 -1.27
C ILE A 227 -5.93 1.35 -2.58
N ALA A 228 -6.07 2.07 -3.69
CA ALA A 228 -5.73 1.54 -5.00
C ALA A 228 -4.21 1.42 -5.18
N ASP A 229 -3.76 0.25 -5.61
CA ASP A 229 -2.42 0.03 -6.16
C ASP A 229 -2.41 0.36 -7.67
N VAL A 230 -1.23 0.54 -8.24
CA VAL A 230 -1.11 0.91 -9.66
C VAL A 230 -0.43 -0.23 -10.40
N ASP A 231 -1.20 -1.11 -11.00
CA ASP A 231 -0.70 -2.25 -11.79
C ASP A 231 -0.91 -2.07 -13.29
N GLU A 232 -2.04 -1.51 -13.69
CA GLU A 232 -2.46 -1.35 -15.08
C GLU A 232 -2.62 0.13 -15.48
N VAL A 233 -2.85 0.37 -16.77
CA VAL A 233 -3.02 1.73 -17.32
C VAL A 233 -4.24 2.44 -16.71
N THR A 234 -5.31 1.70 -16.45
CA THR A 234 -6.53 2.21 -15.80
C THR A 234 -6.27 2.66 -14.37
N ASP A 235 -5.46 1.90 -13.62
CA ASP A 235 -5.06 2.25 -12.25
C ASP A 235 -4.20 3.51 -12.25
N LEU A 236 -3.24 3.58 -13.19
CA LEU A 236 -2.42 4.78 -13.35
C LEU A 236 -3.26 6.02 -13.64
N ALA A 237 -4.26 5.90 -14.54
CA ALA A 237 -5.17 6.99 -14.85
C ALA A 237 -5.98 7.41 -13.61
N HIS A 238 -6.50 6.43 -12.86
CA HIS A 238 -7.21 6.67 -11.60
C HIS A 238 -6.31 7.37 -10.57
N ALA A 239 -5.11 6.83 -10.34
CA ALA A 239 -4.16 7.39 -9.38
C ALA A 239 -3.79 8.84 -9.72
N ILE A 240 -3.52 9.16 -11.00
CA ILE A 240 -3.21 10.53 -11.43
C ILE A 240 -4.38 11.48 -11.13
N SER A 241 -5.62 11.06 -11.39
CA SER A 241 -6.80 11.88 -11.12
C SER A 241 -6.99 12.10 -9.61
N CYS A 242 -6.82 11.05 -8.81
CA CYS A 242 -6.86 11.14 -7.34
C CYS A 242 -5.76 12.06 -6.80
N LEU A 243 -4.51 11.92 -7.27
CA LEU A 243 -3.39 12.75 -6.84
C LEU A 243 -3.58 14.23 -7.16
N LYS A 244 -4.18 14.55 -8.32
CA LYS A 244 -4.55 15.93 -8.65
C LYS A 244 -5.59 16.49 -7.69
N ALA A 245 -6.61 15.70 -7.33
CA ALA A 245 -7.60 16.06 -6.32
C ALA A 245 -6.98 16.22 -4.93
N MET A 246 -6.12 15.28 -4.50
CA MET A 246 -5.38 15.35 -3.24
C MET A 246 -4.49 16.61 -3.19
N LYS A 247 -3.78 16.94 -4.27
CA LYS A 247 -2.96 18.17 -4.37
C LYS A 247 -3.80 19.44 -4.16
N ARG A 248 -5.02 19.45 -4.67
CA ARG A 248 -5.95 20.57 -4.43
C ARG A 248 -6.44 20.59 -3.00
N ALA A 249 -6.84 19.44 -2.46
CA ALA A 249 -7.36 19.30 -1.11
C ALA A 249 -6.31 19.62 -0.04
N ALA A 250 -5.04 19.27 -0.26
CA ALA A 250 -3.93 19.53 0.67
C ALA A 250 -3.73 21.02 1.01
N GLN A 251 -4.24 21.93 0.18
CA GLN A 251 -4.24 23.38 0.48
C GLN A 251 -5.14 23.75 1.66
N TYR A 252 -6.08 22.87 2.02
CA TYR A 252 -7.10 23.09 3.08
C TYR A 252 -7.12 21.98 4.13
N GLN A 253 -6.54 20.83 3.80
CA GLN A 253 -6.46 19.65 4.66
C GLN A 253 -4.98 19.27 4.85
N PRO A 254 -4.33 19.81 5.90
CA PRO A 254 -2.88 19.62 6.09
C PRO A 254 -2.47 18.17 6.40
N THR A 255 -3.43 17.30 6.73
CA THR A 255 -3.17 15.86 6.93
C THR A 255 -2.93 15.10 5.62
N ILE A 256 -3.35 15.67 4.47
CA ILE A 256 -3.15 15.03 3.17
C ILE A 256 -1.69 15.16 2.74
N ARG A 257 -1.05 14.02 2.54
CA ARG A 257 0.25 13.91 1.86
C ARG A 257 0.02 13.61 0.38
N VAL A 258 0.72 14.32 -0.47
CA VAL A 258 0.60 14.18 -1.92
C VAL A 258 1.85 13.52 -2.45
N ALA A 259 1.71 12.46 -3.25
CA ALA A 259 2.81 11.83 -3.97
C ALA A 259 3.33 12.78 -5.07
N GLN A 260 4.09 13.80 -4.65
CA GLN A 260 4.53 14.88 -5.53
C GLN A 260 5.53 14.40 -6.57
N ARG A 261 6.42 13.44 -6.22
CA ARG A 261 7.40 12.89 -7.18
C ARG A 261 6.71 12.12 -8.30
N VAL A 262 5.61 11.44 -7.98
CA VAL A 262 4.76 10.78 -9.00
C VAL A 262 4.13 11.83 -9.92
N LEU A 263 3.54 12.90 -9.37
CA LEU A 263 2.95 13.98 -10.17
C LEU A 263 3.98 14.69 -11.06
N ASP A 264 5.16 14.99 -10.53
CA ASP A 264 6.25 15.62 -11.28
C ASP A 264 6.71 14.72 -12.45
N TRP A 265 6.74 13.39 -12.22
CA TRP A 265 7.06 12.44 -13.27
C TRP A 265 5.95 12.39 -14.34
N VAL A 266 4.68 12.40 -13.94
CA VAL A 266 3.52 12.45 -14.86
C VAL A 266 3.59 13.69 -15.74
N ASP A 267 3.88 14.85 -15.14
CA ASP A 267 4.02 16.12 -15.86
C ASP A 267 5.23 16.10 -16.81
N PHE A 268 6.37 15.57 -16.36
CA PHE A 268 7.58 15.40 -17.18
C PHE A 268 7.34 14.49 -18.39
N MET A 269 6.58 13.41 -18.20
CA MET A 269 6.22 12.47 -19.26
C MET A 269 5.13 12.99 -20.19
N GLY A 270 4.48 14.12 -19.86
CA GLY A 270 3.38 14.69 -20.63
C GLY A 270 2.14 13.79 -20.64
N ILE A 271 1.94 12.99 -19.58
CA ILE A 271 0.79 12.08 -19.49
C ILE A 271 -0.47 12.90 -19.18
N THR A 272 -1.47 12.78 -20.04
CA THR A 272 -2.78 13.40 -19.85
C THR A 272 -3.86 12.34 -19.74
N ILE A 273 -4.87 12.60 -18.91
CA ILE A 273 -6.04 11.74 -18.76
C ILE A 273 -7.21 12.41 -19.42
N SER A 274 -7.92 11.67 -20.26
CA SER A 274 -9.16 12.09 -20.88
C SER A 274 -10.17 10.95 -20.82
N THR A 275 -11.44 11.31 -20.74
CA THR A 275 -12.58 10.40 -20.89
C THR A 275 -13.33 10.78 -22.16
N PRO A 276 -14.07 9.83 -22.78
CA PRO A 276 -14.96 10.17 -23.88
C PRO A 276 -15.94 11.28 -23.48
N PRO A 277 -16.35 12.17 -24.44
CA PRO A 277 -17.40 13.15 -24.18
C PRO A 277 -18.70 12.49 -23.72
N ASN A 278 -19.42 13.14 -22.82
CA ASN A 278 -20.67 12.62 -22.25
C ASN A 278 -21.93 13.16 -22.97
N ASP A 279 -21.79 13.98 -23.99
CA ASP A 279 -22.88 14.60 -24.78
C ASP A 279 -23.63 13.57 -25.64
N GLU A 280 -22.94 12.49 -26.05
CA GLU A 280 -23.49 11.38 -26.84
C GLU A 280 -23.52 10.06 -26.07
N HIS A 281 -23.25 10.09 -24.78
CA HIS A 281 -23.07 8.90 -23.95
C HIS A 281 -23.68 9.09 -22.56
N ASP A 282 -24.53 8.16 -22.12
CA ASP A 282 -25.01 8.16 -20.74
C ASP A 282 -23.84 7.83 -19.79
N PRO A 283 -23.42 8.73 -18.89
CA PRO A 283 -22.32 8.47 -17.99
C PRO A 283 -22.54 7.28 -17.05
N ARG A 284 -23.77 6.74 -16.97
CA ARG A 284 -24.08 5.51 -16.24
C ARG A 284 -23.82 4.25 -17.07
N GLN A 285 -23.58 4.40 -18.37
CA GLN A 285 -23.27 3.32 -19.31
C GLN A 285 -21.82 3.41 -19.76
N TYR A 286 -20.91 3.50 -18.81
CA TYR A 286 -19.46 3.66 -19.03
C TYR A 286 -18.82 2.50 -19.83
N LEU A 287 -19.54 1.40 -20.04
CA LEU A 287 -19.12 0.29 -20.88
C LEU A 287 -19.51 0.49 -22.37
N ASP A 288 -20.34 1.49 -22.68
CA ASP A 288 -20.70 1.80 -24.05
C ASP A 288 -19.74 2.82 -24.65
N ASN A 289 -19.46 2.70 -25.94
CA ASN A 289 -18.69 3.70 -26.67
C ASN A 289 -19.51 4.97 -26.91
N PRO A 290 -18.89 6.16 -27.07
CA PRO A 290 -19.61 7.41 -27.34
C PRO A 290 -20.44 7.40 -28.62
N ASP A 291 -20.14 6.51 -29.57
CA ASP A 291 -20.88 6.32 -30.81
C ASP A 291 -22.13 5.43 -30.65
N GLY A 292 -22.45 5.02 -29.40
CA GLY A 292 -23.60 4.17 -29.09
C GLY A 292 -23.34 2.67 -29.30
N THR A 293 -22.11 2.29 -29.61
CA THR A 293 -21.74 0.88 -29.67
C THR A 293 -21.37 0.36 -28.28
N HIS A 294 -21.67 -0.91 -28.01
CA HIS A 294 -21.29 -1.51 -26.74
C HIS A 294 -19.78 -1.80 -26.70
N TYR A 295 -19.18 -1.64 -25.53
CA TYR A 295 -17.80 -2.07 -25.29
C TYR A 295 -17.77 -3.60 -25.11
N TYR A 296 -17.06 -4.28 -26.01
CA TYR A 296 -16.77 -5.70 -25.87
C TYR A 296 -15.27 -5.87 -25.60
N PRO A 297 -14.87 -6.73 -24.64
CA PRO A 297 -13.47 -7.12 -24.48
C PRO A 297 -12.91 -7.70 -25.79
N GLU A 298 -11.67 -7.39 -26.13
CA GLU A 298 -11.02 -7.94 -27.33
C GLU A 298 -11.15 -9.48 -27.34
N GLY A 299 -11.86 -10.03 -28.32
CA GLY A 299 -12.04 -11.47 -28.54
C GLY A 299 -13.47 -11.97 -28.58
N GLU A 300 -14.48 -11.16 -28.23
CA GLU A 300 -15.90 -11.50 -28.36
C GLU A 300 -16.59 -10.57 -29.37
N GLU A 301 -16.36 -10.81 -30.65
CA GLU A 301 -17.24 -10.25 -31.71
C GLU A 301 -18.59 -10.98 -31.65
N GLU A 302 -19.53 -10.50 -30.86
CA GLU A 302 -20.93 -10.82 -31.14
C GLU A 302 -21.39 -9.97 -32.31
N GLY A 303 -21.90 -10.67 -33.33
CA GLY A 303 -22.36 -10.07 -34.54
C GLY A 303 -23.38 -8.96 -34.27
N ALA A 304 -23.17 -7.81 -34.91
CA ALA A 304 -24.08 -6.69 -34.89
C ALA A 304 -25.52 -7.20 -35.14
N PRO A 305 -26.52 -6.75 -34.35
CA PRO A 305 -27.89 -7.03 -34.68
C PRO A 305 -28.17 -6.47 -36.07
N ALA A 306 -28.66 -7.34 -36.94
CA ALA A 306 -29.07 -6.95 -38.28
C ALA A 306 -30.09 -5.79 -38.16
N ALA A 307 -29.78 -4.66 -38.76
CA ALA A 307 -30.73 -3.58 -38.92
C ALA A 307 -31.93 -4.11 -39.70
N GLU A 308 -33.12 -4.12 -39.08
CA GLU A 308 -34.39 -4.20 -39.78
C GLU A 308 -34.86 -2.83 -40.29
#